data_e4cfa9120a0b8a1bd947ed0b012902cc
#
_entry.id   e4cfa9120a0b8a1bd947ed0b012902cc
#
_cell.length_a   1.000
_cell.length_b   1.000
_cell.length_c   1.000
_cell.angle_alpha   90.00
_cell.angle_beta   90.00
_cell.angle_gamma   90.00
#
_symmetry.space_group_name_H-M   'P 1'
#
loop_
_entity.id
_entity.type
_entity.pdbx_description
1 polymer ?
#
loop_
_entity_poly.entity_id
_entity_poly.type
_entity_poly.pdbx_seq_one_letter_code
_entity_poly.pdbx_strand_id
1 'polypeptide(L)'
;MVDQNIIVKKINAIKHNMKRIEKYSNVSLEQFLHDDDIKDIVTHNLFIMLQHIIDLGTHIISDENTGVPVFVSDIADILAKENVLDENLVRPMKSMIGLRNIIAREYGDLDFKII
;
A
#
# COMPACT_ATOMS: atom_id res chain seq x y z
N MET A 1 14.13 -11.66 14.99
CA MET A 1 13.32 -10.72 15.77
C MET A 1 13.06 -9.46 14.96
N VAL A 2 11.82 -8.99 14.94
CA VAL A 2 11.45 -7.79 14.18
C VAL A 2 11.98 -6.54 14.86
N ASP A 3 12.60 -5.64 14.10
CA ASP A 3 13.09 -4.37 14.64
C ASP A 3 11.90 -3.42 14.87
N GLN A 4 11.61 -3.15 16.13
CA GLN A 4 10.49 -2.30 16.53
C GLN A 4 10.61 -0.88 15.98
N ASN A 5 11.82 -0.35 15.85
CA ASN A 5 12.04 1.00 15.33
C ASN A 5 11.68 1.10 13.84
N ILE A 6 12.00 0.07 13.06
CA ILE A 6 11.63 0.02 11.65
C ILE A 6 10.12 -0.05 11.50
N ILE A 7 9.45 -0.88 12.31
CA ILE A 7 7.98 -1.01 12.28
C ILE A 7 7.33 0.33 12.59
N VAL A 8 7.75 1.00 13.66
CA VAL A 8 7.19 2.30 14.06
C VAL A 8 7.38 3.35 12.96
N LYS A 9 8.57 3.41 12.36
CA LYS A 9 8.84 4.35 11.27
C LYS A 9 7.94 4.09 10.06
N LYS A 10 7.77 2.83 9.68
CA LYS A 10 6.91 2.46 8.54
C LYS A 10 5.45 2.79 8.81
N ILE A 11 4.95 2.48 10.00
CA ILE A 11 3.57 2.79 10.39
C ILE A 11 3.34 4.31 10.37
N ASN A 12 4.29 5.09 10.91
CA ASN A 12 4.16 6.55 10.92
C ASN A 12 4.19 7.12 9.50
N ALA A 13 5.02 6.57 8.61
CA ALA A 13 5.05 6.97 7.21
C ALA A 13 3.73 6.67 6.51
N ILE A 14 3.15 5.49 6.75
CA ILE A 14 1.84 5.11 6.20
C ILE A 14 0.77 6.10 6.68
N LYS A 15 0.73 6.40 7.96
CA LYS A 15 -0.23 7.35 8.53
C LYS A 15 -0.08 8.76 7.93
N HIS A 16 1.16 9.18 7.69
CA HIS A 16 1.43 10.48 7.06
C HIS A 16 0.85 10.54 5.64
N ASN A 17 1.10 9.50 4.84
CA ASN A 17 0.55 9.42 3.49
C ASN A 17 -0.97 9.38 3.49
N MET A 18 -1.58 8.63 4.43
CA MET A 18 -3.03 8.56 4.57
C MET A 18 -3.63 9.94 4.86
N LYS A 19 -3.02 10.72 5.75
CA LYS A 19 -3.50 12.06 6.05
C LYS A 19 -3.48 12.96 4.83
N ARG A 20 -2.45 12.85 3.99
CA ARG A 20 -2.34 13.62 2.77
C ARG A 20 -3.43 13.25 1.77
N ILE A 21 -3.76 11.97 1.68
CA ILE A 21 -4.85 11.50 0.81
C ILE A 21 -6.21 11.95 1.35
N GLU A 22 -6.41 11.88 2.65
CA GLU A 22 -7.67 12.25 3.31
C GLU A 22 -8.06 13.72 3.09
N LYS A 23 -7.09 14.60 2.86
CA LYS A 23 -7.37 16.01 2.54
C LYS A 23 -8.27 16.16 1.32
N TYR A 24 -8.26 15.17 0.43
CA TYR A 24 -9.00 15.20 -0.82
C TYR A 24 -10.19 14.25 -0.82
N SER A 25 -10.60 13.74 0.37
CA SER A 25 -11.70 12.78 0.48
C SER A 25 -13.05 13.33 0.05
N ASN A 26 -13.22 14.65 0.11
CA ASN A 26 -14.49 15.32 -0.26
C ASN A 26 -14.47 15.85 -1.70
N VAL A 27 -13.40 15.61 -2.44
CA VAL A 27 -13.30 16.02 -3.85
C VAL A 27 -14.18 15.10 -4.69
N SER A 28 -14.98 15.67 -5.58
CA SER A 28 -15.80 14.87 -6.50
C SER A 28 -14.93 14.12 -7.50
N LEU A 29 -15.45 13.04 -8.08
CA LEU A 29 -14.75 12.31 -9.13
C LEU A 29 -14.41 13.23 -10.30
N GLU A 30 -15.36 14.09 -10.71
CA GLU A 30 -15.15 15.02 -11.81
C GLU A 30 -14.01 15.98 -11.51
N GLN A 31 -13.97 16.59 -10.33
CA GLN A 31 -12.90 17.49 -9.91
C GLN A 31 -11.56 16.75 -9.87
N PHE A 32 -11.54 15.55 -9.32
CA PHE A 32 -10.33 14.72 -9.25
C PHE A 32 -9.77 14.45 -10.65
N LEU A 33 -10.63 14.08 -11.61
CA LEU A 33 -10.20 13.75 -12.95
C LEU A 33 -9.68 14.96 -13.75
N HIS A 34 -10.10 16.18 -13.39
CA HIS A 34 -9.72 17.41 -14.12
C HIS A 34 -8.67 18.25 -13.41
N ASP A 35 -8.22 17.86 -12.23
CA ASP A 35 -7.20 18.59 -11.46
C ASP A 35 -5.92 17.76 -11.40
N ASP A 36 -4.94 18.12 -12.24
CA ASP A 36 -3.69 17.39 -12.33
C ASP A 36 -2.90 17.40 -11.03
N ASP A 37 -2.96 18.50 -10.28
CA ASP A 37 -2.25 18.60 -9.00
C ASP A 37 -2.83 17.61 -7.98
N ILE A 38 -4.16 17.54 -7.87
CA ILE A 38 -4.83 16.61 -6.95
C ILE A 38 -4.54 15.17 -7.37
N LYS A 39 -4.63 14.85 -8.67
CA LYS A 39 -4.32 13.50 -9.16
C LYS A 39 -2.89 13.10 -8.79
N ASP A 40 -1.94 13.99 -9.01
CA ASP A 40 -0.53 13.70 -8.74
C ASP A 40 -0.28 13.51 -7.25
N ILE A 41 -0.84 14.37 -6.40
CA ILE A 41 -0.68 14.28 -4.95
C ILE A 41 -1.28 12.98 -4.42
N VAL A 42 -2.52 12.67 -4.77
CA VAL A 42 -3.21 11.47 -4.30
C VAL A 42 -2.50 10.21 -4.78
N THR A 43 -2.18 10.14 -6.08
CA THR A 43 -1.54 8.97 -6.66
C THR A 43 -0.15 8.73 -6.09
N HIS A 44 0.65 9.80 -5.94
CA HIS A 44 1.99 9.68 -5.36
C HIS A 44 1.93 9.18 -3.91
N ASN A 45 1.08 9.77 -3.08
CA ASN A 45 0.96 9.36 -1.68
C ASN A 45 0.40 7.94 -1.56
N LEU A 46 -0.54 7.56 -2.40
CA LEU A 46 -1.08 6.20 -2.44
C LEU A 46 0.03 5.20 -2.80
N PHE A 47 0.80 5.47 -3.85
CA PHE A 47 1.90 4.61 -4.27
C PHE A 47 2.93 4.42 -3.15
N ILE A 48 3.38 5.51 -2.52
CA ILE A 48 4.38 5.45 -1.46
C ILE A 48 3.82 4.70 -0.24
N MET A 49 2.55 4.96 0.13
CA MET A 49 1.90 4.25 1.23
C MET A 49 1.87 2.74 0.98
N LEU A 50 1.47 2.33 -0.22
CA LEU A 50 1.41 0.92 -0.60
C LEU A 50 2.81 0.29 -0.58
N GLN A 51 3.84 1.03 -1.01
CA GLN A 51 5.21 0.56 -0.95
C GLN A 51 5.66 0.32 0.49
N HIS A 52 5.30 1.22 1.41
CA HIS A 52 5.60 1.03 2.83
C HIS A 52 4.88 -0.19 3.43
N ILE A 53 3.64 -0.44 3.02
CA ILE A 53 2.89 -1.62 3.47
C ILE A 53 3.58 -2.90 3.00
N ILE A 54 4.02 -2.95 1.75
CA ILE A 54 4.74 -4.10 1.19
C ILE A 54 6.07 -4.29 1.93
N ASP A 55 6.82 -3.22 2.14
CA ASP A 55 8.10 -3.27 2.83
C ASP A 55 7.94 -3.75 4.27
N LEU A 56 6.92 -3.27 4.96
CA LEU A 56 6.62 -3.70 6.33
C LEU A 56 6.29 -5.19 6.38
N GLY A 57 5.43 -5.66 5.48
CA GLY A 57 5.09 -7.08 5.39
C GLY A 57 6.29 -7.95 5.09
N THR A 58 7.12 -7.54 4.15
CA THR A 58 8.35 -8.26 3.78
C THR A 58 9.32 -8.32 4.95
N HIS A 59 9.47 -7.21 5.68
CA HIS A 59 10.36 -7.14 6.84
C HIS A 59 9.90 -8.09 7.95
N ILE A 60 8.61 -8.13 8.25
CA ILE A 60 8.05 -9.03 9.26
C ILE A 60 8.31 -10.49 8.85
N ILE A 61 8.03 -10.86 7.60
CA ILE A 61 8.25 -12.22 7.10
C ILE A 61 9.72 -12.60 7.22
N SER A 62 10.63 -11.73 6.81
CA SER A 62 12.06 -11.99 6.85
C SER A 62 12.56 -12.21 8.27
N ASP A 63 12.16 -11.36 9.21
CA ASP A 63 12.63 -11.45 10.59
C ASP A 63 12.05 -12.63 11.36
N GLU A 64 10.79 -13.00 11.05
CA GLU A 64 10.14 -14.16 11.70
C GLU A 64 10.52 -15.46 11.00
N ASN A 65 11.25 -15.42 9.89
CA ASN A 65 11.67 -16.58 9.13
C ASN A 65 10.49 -17.53 8.79
N THR A 66 9.35 -16.94 8.44
CA THR A 66 8.11 -17.67 8.23
C THR A 66 7.91 -18.13 6.78
N GLY A 67 8.83 -17.80 5.92
CA GLY A 67 8.79 -18.18 4.52
C GLY A 67 9.43 -17.13 3.62
N VAL A 68 9.49 -17.44 2.33
CA VAL A 68 10.02 -16.54 1.30
C VAL A 68 8.93 -16.33 0.25
N PRO A 69 8.42 -15.11 0.09
CA PRO A 69 7.42 -14.87 -0.95
C PRO A 69 8.07 -14.97 -2.34
N VAL A 70 7.49 -15.78 -3.22
CA VAL A 70 7.89 -15.86 -4.62
C VAL A 70 7.38 -14.65 -5.37
N PHE A 71 6.12 -14.27 -5.11
CA PHE A 71 5.49 -13.09 -5.65
C PHE A 71 5.17 -12.12 -4.51
N VAL A 72 5.13 -10.82 -4.80
CA VAL A 72 4.77 -9.80 -3.80
C VAL A 72 3.38 -10.07 -3.21
N SER A 73 2.44 -10.58 -4.03
CA SER A 73 1.09 -10.92 -3.56
C SER A 73 1.08 -12.03 -2.51
N ASP A 74 2.13 -12.86 -2.43
CA ASP A 74 2.22 -13.94 -1.44
C ASP A 74 2.39 -13.41 -0.01
N ILE A 75 2.81 -12.16 0.15
CA ILE A 75 3.00 -11.52 1.44
C ILE A 75 1.73 -11.61 2.30
N ALA A 76 0.58 -11.31 1.72
CA ALA A 76 -0.70 -11.36 2.45
C ALA A 76 -1.01 -12.77 2.95
N ASP A 77 -0.80 -13.79 2.10
CA ASP A 77 -1.06 -15.19 2.47
C ASP A 77 -0.12 -15.65 3.59
N ILE A 78 1.15 -15.31 3.51
CA ILE A 78 2.14 -15.70 4.51
C ILE A 78 1.82 -15.04 5.86
N LEU A 79 1.50 -13.76 5.87
CA LEU A 79 1.15 -13.04 7.10
C LEU A 79 -0.12 -13.59 7.73
N ALA A 80 -1.11 -13.98 6.93
CA ALA A 80 -2.35 -14.58 7.45
C ALA A 80 -2.09 -15.96 8.05
N LYS A 81 -1.25 -16.78 7.39
CA LYS A 81 -0.90 -18.10 7.88
C LYS A 81 -0.21 -18.05 9.25
N GLU A 82 0.58 -17.01 9.48
CA GLU A 82 1.30 -16.83 10.74
C GLU A 82 0.53 -15.98 11.77
N ASN A 83 -0.75 -15.73 11.50
CA ASN A 83 -1.66 -14.96 12.38
C ASN A 83 -1.21 -13.50 12.62
N VAL A 84 -0.36 -12.95 11.76
CA VAL A 84 0.02 -11.54 11.80
C VAL A 84 -1.06 -10.68 11.16
N LEU A 85 -1.69 -11.20 10.11
CA LEU A 85 -2.75 -10.52 9.38
C LEU A 85 -4.05 -11.28 9.55
N ASP A 86 -5.14 -10.56 9.86
CA ASP A 86 -6.47 -11.13 9.89
C ASP A 86 -6.85 -11.64 8.50
N GLU A 87 -7.39 -12.86 8.42
CA GLU A 87 -7.75 -13.47 7.14
C GLU A 87 -8.70 -12.61 6.32
N ASN A 88 -9.57 -11.84 6.98
CA ASN A 88 -10.49 -10.90 6.31
C ASN A 88 -9.75 -9.81 5.53
N LEU A 89 -8.50 -9.53 5.86
CA LEU A 89 -7.70 -8.49 5.24
C LEU A 89 -6.82 -9.01 4.08
N VAL A 90 -6.79 -10.33 3.86
CA VAL A 90 -5.95 -10.91 2.79
C VAL A 90 -6.33 -10.38 1.41
N ARG A 91 -7.63 -10.44 1.08
CA ARG A 91 -8.11 -9.96 -0.23
C ARG A 91 -7.92 -8.46 -0.42
N PRO A 92 -8.29 -7.60 0.56
CA PRO A 92 -7.99 -6.16 0.44
C PRO A 92 -6.49 -5.88 0.27
N MET A 93 -5.62 -6.57 0.99
CA MET A 93 -4.18 -6.37 0.87
C MET A 93 -3.66 -6.79 -0.50
N LYS A 94 -4.15 -7.92 -1.05
CA LYS A 94 -3.79 -8.34 -2.41
C LYS A 94 -4.24 -7.32 -3.45
N SER A 95 -5.42 -6.72 -3.26
CA SER A 95 -5.93 -5.69 -4.15
C SER A 95 -5.06 -4.43 -4.09
N MET A 96 -4.61 -4.03 -2.92
CA MET A 96 -3.70 -2.91 -2.75
C MET A 96 -2.35 -3.15 -3.42
N ILE A 97 -1.79 -4.34 -3.28
CA ILE A 97 -0.55 -4.73 -3.94
C ILE A 97 -0.72 -4.69 -5.47
N GLY A 98 -1.84 -5.19 -5.97
CA GLY A 98 -2.17 -5.14 -7.39
C GLY A 98 -2.25 -3.70 -7.90
N LEU A 99 -2.88 -2.82 -7.15
CA LEU A 99 -2.97 -1.40 -7.49
C LEU A 99 -1.59 -0.75 -7.53
N ARG A 100 -0.73 -1.03 -6.55
CA ARG A 100 0.65 -0.51 -6.54
C ARG A 100 1.39 -0.93 -7.80
N ASN A 101 1.23 -2.17 -8.24
CA ASN A 101 1.91 -2.68 -9.43
C ASN A 101 1.39 -1.99 -10.70
N ILE A 102 0.09 -1.72 -10.77
CA ILE A 102 -0.50 -0.97 -11.89
C ILE A 102 0.07 0.43 -11.94
N ILE A 103 0.11 1.13 -10.81
CA ILE A 103 0.66 2.49 -10.74
C ILE A 103 2.13 2.50 -11.19
N ALA A 104 2.91 1.54 -10.71
CA ALA A 104 4.34 1.47 -11.02
C ALA A 104 4.61 1.27 -12.51
N ARG A 105 3.78 0.45 -13.19
CA ARG A 105 4.01 0.10 -14.61
C ARG A 105 3.34 1.05 -15.58
N GLU A 106 2.21 1.62 -15.21
CA GLU A 106 1.34 2.33 -16.16
C GLU A 106 1.02 3.75 -15.72
N TYR A 107 1.94 4.39 -14.97
CA TYR A 107 1.67 5.71 -14.40
C TYR A 107 1.19 6.72 -15.46
N GLY A 108 1.82 6.75 -16.64
CA GLY A 108 1.45 7.67 -17.73
C GLY A 108 0.10 7.38 -18.36
N ASP A 109 -0.35 6.12 -18.32
CA ASP A 109 -1.60 5.66 -18.94
C ASP A 109 -2.60 5.18 -17.88
N LEU A 110 -2.40 5.57 -16.61
CA LEU A 110 -3.21 5.12 -15.48
C LEU A 110 -4.65 5.58 -15.62
N ASP A 111 -5.59 4.65 -15.42
CA ASP A 111 -7.00 4.99 -15.29
C ASP A 111 -7.26 5.52 -13.88
N PHE A 112 -7.34 6.83 -13.75
CA PHE A 112 -7.51 7.48 -12.45
C PHE A 112 -8.86 7.21 -11.80
N LYS A 113 -9.80 6.59 -12.52
CA LYS A 113 -11.09 6.21 -11.93
C LYS A 113 -10.95 5.08 -10.92
N ILE A 114 -9.87 4.27 -10.98
CA ILE A 114 -9.62 3.17 -10.05
C ILE A 114 -8.99 3.64 -8.74
N ILE A 115 -8.56 4.88 -8.66
CA ILE A 115 -7.95 5.49 -7.47
C ILE A 115 -9.02 6.28 -6.66
#